data_1023df797becb76528261498b3448288
#
_entry.id   1023df797becb76528261498b3448288
#
_cell.length_a   1.000
_cell.length_b   1.000
_cell.length_c   1.000
_cell.angle_alpha   90.00
_cell.angle_beta   90.00
_cell.angle_gamma   90.00
#
_symmetry.space_group_name_H-M   'P 1'
#
loop_
_entity.id
_entity.type
_entity.pdbx_description
1 polymer ?
#
loop_
_entity_poly.entity_id
_entity_poly.type
_entity_poly.pdbx_seq_one_letter_code
_entity_poly.pdbx_strand_id
1 'polypeptide(L)'
;MNMAPSFETRLRLLREHHTALIERKNSINLAWSNGVFDRWIYPVLTAAHTPLFWRYDLDPKTNPYLMERMGINGVFNAGAMELDGKILLLCRVEGYDRKSFFAVAESETGVDGFRFWDYPLVMPETGDPDVNVYDMRVVQHEDGWIYGVFCSERKDPDAPPGDLSSAVAQAGIARTRDLVTWERLDDLKTTSAQQRNAVLLPEFVQGADGKRQYAFYTRPQDSFIEAGKGGGIGFGLADDIAHADIAEEAIVDPRAYHTIKELKNGAGDVIKTTAGWLHIAHGVRACAAGLRYVLYAVLCELDDPSKVIARPGGYLMAPEGEERVGDVSNVLFCNGAVARDNGDVFIYYASSDTRMHVATSTVDRLLDYVLNTPEDGMRSAACVAQRIELIRKNLALRGST
;
A
#
# COMPACT_ATOMS: atom_id res chain seq x y z
N MET A 1 -27.48 42.08 -2.73
CA MET A 1 -26.96 40.91 -3.47
C MET A 1 -25.48 40.85 -3.26
N ASN A 2 -24.96 39.85 -2.58
CA ASN A 2 -23.51 39.62 -2.54
C ASN A 2 -23.09 39.21 -3.96
N MET A 3 -22.35 40.06 -4.65
CA MET A 3 -21.76 39.70 -5.95
C MET A 3 -20.79 38.53 -5.73
N ALA A 4 -20.87 37.52 -6.60
CA ALA A 4 -19.89 36.41 -6.57
C ALA A 4 -18.47 36.98 -6.74
N PRO A 5 -17.47 36.48 -6.03
CA PRO A 5 -16.11 36.98 -6.14
C PRO A 5 -15.59 36.82 -7.59
N SER A 6 -14.77 37.77 -8.03
CA SER A 6 -14.14 37.71 -9.35
C SER A 6 -13.27 36.48 -9.55
N PHE A 7 -12.98 36.10 -10.78
CA PHE A 7 -12.03 35.02 -11.12
C PHE A 7 -10.72 35.18 -10.37
N GLU A 8 -10.09 36.35 -10.42
CA GLU A 8 -8.82 36.64 -9.75
C GLU A 8 -8.89 36.45 -8.24
N THR A 9 -9.99 36.87 -7.63
CA THR A 9 -10.20 36.69 -6.18
C THR A 9 -10.33 35.20 -5.83
N ARG A 10 -11.06 34.43 -6.61
CA ARG A 10 -11.22 32.98 -6.41
C ARG A 10 -9.88 32.26 -6.61
N LEU A 11 -9.13 32.58 -7.66
CA LEU A 11 -7.84 31.95 -7.96
C LEU A 11 -6.82 32.25 -6.85
N ARG A 12 -6.78 33.50 -6.36
CA ARG A 12 -5.90 33.87 -5.24
C ARG A 12 -6.23 33.04 -3.98
N LEU A 13 -7.50 32.98 -3.59
CA LEU A 13 -7.94 32.20 -2.41
C LEU A 13 -7.64 30.71 -2.58
N LEU A 14 -7.84 30.16 -3.76
CA LEU A 14 -7.53 28.75 -4.05
C LEU A 14 -6.04 28.46 -3.89
N ARG A 15 -5.18 29.35 -4.40
CA ARG A 15 -3.71 29.23 -4.24
C ARG A 15 -3.28 29.35 -2.78
N GLU A 16 -3.84 30.33 -2.04
CA GLU A 16 -3.54 30.51 -0.61
C GLU A 16 -3.91 29.26 0.21
N HIS A 17 -5.11 28.68 -0.02
CA HIS A 17 -5.53 27.46 0.65
C HIS A 17 -4.68 26.25 0.28
N HIS A 18 -4.31 26.09 -0.99
CA HIS A 18 -3.46 25.01 -1.45
C HIS A 18 -2.05 25.12 -0.83
N THR A 19 -1.46 26.31 -0.82
CA THR A 19 -0.15 26.56 -0.19
C THR A 19 -0.21 26.24 1.31
N ALA A 20 -1.20 26.75 2.01
CA ALA A 20 -1.36 26.50 3.45
C ALA A 20 -1.54 25.01 3.77
N LEU A 21 -2.21 24.25 2.89
CA LEU A 21 -2.37 22.81 3.03
C LEU A 21 -1.03 22.07 2.88
N ILE A 22 -0.25 22.39 1.84
CA ILE A 22 1.05 21.76 1.57
C ILE A 22 2.07 22.10 2.67
N GLU A 23 2.06 23.32 3.20
CA GLU A 23 3.02 23.79 4.20
C GLU A 23 2.62 23.42 5.63
N ARG A 24 1.45 22.81 5.81
CA ARG A 24 0.96 22.42 7.14
C ARG A 24 1.89 21.42 7.79
N LYS A 25 2.42 21.77 8.97
CA LYS A 25 3.24 20.86 9.76
C LYS A 25 2.38 19.78 10.42
N ASN A 26 2.93 18.58 10.49
CA ASN A 26 2.30 17.45 11.12
C ASN A 26 2.91 17.16 12.50
N SER A 27 2.22 16.38 13.33
CA SER A 27 2.69 15.94 14.63
C SER A 27 2.11 14.59 15.01
N ILE A 28 2.77 13.89 15.91
CA ILE A 28 2.32 12.59 16.42
C ILE A 28 1.00 12.74 17.17
N ASN A 29 0.06 11.84 16.91
CA ASN A 29 -1.18 11.71 17.64
C ASN A 29 -0.96 10.82 18.87
N LEU A 30 -0.64 11.43 20.01
CA LEU A 30 -0.35 10.71 21.26
C LEU A 30 -1.51 9.84 21.75
N ALA A 31 -2.75 10.13 21.37
CA ALA A 31 -3.91 9.32 21.74
C ALA A 31 -3.93 7.97 21.02
N TRP A 32 -3.22 7.86 19.91
CA TRP A 32 -3.16 6.63 19.08
C TRP A 32 -1.76 6.00 19.07
N SER A 33 -0.86 6.43 19.92
CA SER A 33 0.42 5.78 20.16
C SER A 33 0.22 4.53 21.03
N ASN A 34 0.72 3.38 20.60
CA ASN A 34 0.51 2.10 21.29
C ASN A 34 1.81 1.36 21.66
N GLY A 35 2.96 2.03 21.53
CA GLY A 35 4.26 1.43 21.76
C GLY A 35 4.84 0.72 20.56
N VAL A 36 4.03 0.20 19.63
CA VAL A 36 4.50 -0.45 18.39
C VAL A 36 4.76 0.58 17.29
N PHE A 37 3.85 1.53 17.12
CA PHE A 37 3.95 2.61 16.14
C PHE A 37 3.30 3.89 16.69
N ASP A 38 3.60 5.01 16.04
CA ASP A 38 3.03 6.32 16.30
C ASP A 38 2.33 6.83 15.05
N ARG A 39 1.04 7.14 15.12
CA ARG A 39 0.28 7.79 14.04
C ARG A 39 0.46 9.28 14.05
N TRP A 40 0.38 9.90 12.89
CA TRP A 40 0.41 11.35 12.73
C TRP A 40 -1.01 11.90 12.56
N ILE A 41 -1.22 13.16 13.00
CA ILE A 41 -2.56 13.75 13.12
C ILE A 41 -3.21 13.94 11.76
N TYR A 42 -2.44 14.49 10.78
CA TYR A 42 -2.99 14.85 9.49
C TYR A 42 -2.61 13.81 8.42
N PRO A 43 -3.50 13.57 7.43
CA PRO A 43 -3.10 12.84 6.24
C PRO A 43 -1.96 13.60 5.54
N VAL A 44 -0.99 12.86 5.01
CA VAL A 44 0.15 13.42 4.28
C VAL A 44 -0.23 13.85 2.87
N LEU A 45 -1.18 13.15 2.25
CA LEU A 45 -1.73 13.49 0.94
C LEU A 45 -3.24 13.24 0.88
N THR A 46 -3.92 14.12 0.16
CA THR A 46 -5.35 14.01 -0.19
C THR A 46 -5.53 14.53 -1.62
N ALA A 47 -6.71 14.39 -2.20
CA ALA A 47 -7.06 15.00 -3.48
C ALA A 47 -6.73 16.51 -3.56
N ALA A 48 -6.88 17.22 -2.43
CA ALA A 48 -6.61 18.66 -2.36
C ALA A 48 -5.12 19.02 -2.50
N HIS A 49 -4.20 18.08 -2.24
CA HIS A 49 -2.75 18.30 -2.42
C HIS A 49 -2.30 18.21 -3.88
N THR A 50 -3.14 17.69 -4.80
CA THR A 50 -2.78 17.62 -6.21
C THR A 50 -2.65 19.03 -6.81
N PRO A 51 -1.71 19.22 -7.76
CA PRO A 51 -1.49 20.52 -8.38
C PRO A 51 -2.77 21.13 -8.93
N LEU A 52 -2.97 22.43 -8.71
CA LEU A 52 -4.18 23.11 -9.16
C LEU A 52 -4.35 23.06 -10.68
N PHE A 53 -3.23 23.13 -11.42
CA PHE A 53 -3.21 23.07 -12.88
C PHE A 53 -3.49 21.67 -13.47
N TRP A 54 -3.59 20.64 -12.64
CA TRP A 54 -4.11 19.34 -13.07
C TRP A 54 -5.64 19.30 -13.10
N ARG A 55 -6.28 20.17 -12.31
CA ARG A 55 -7.71 20.12 -12.05
C ARG A 55 -8.49 21.27 -12.66
N TYR A 56 -7.85 22.44 -12.72
CA TYR A 56 -8.46 23.68 -13.16
C TYR A 56 -7.84 24.15 -14.48
N ASP A 57 -8.69 24.56 -15.42
CA ASP A 57 -8.26 25.45 -16.49
C ASP A 57 -8.13 26.85 -15.90
N LEU A 58 -6.91 27.37 -15.86
CA LEU A 58 -6.58 28.65 -15.22
C LEU A 58 -6.71 29.86 -16.16
N ASP A 59 -7.22 29.68 -17.37
CA ASP A 59 -7.51 30.78 -18.30
C ASP A 59 -8.93 31.32 -18.07
N PRO A 60 -9.09 32.61 -17.66
CA PRO A 60 -10.42 33.23 -17.47
C PRO A 60 -11.27 33.30 -18.75
N LYS A 61 -10.64 33.18 -19.92
CA LYS A 61 -11.38 33.21 -21.21
C LYS A 61 -12.13 31.90 -21.47
N THR A 62 -11.53 30.77 -21.09
CA THR A 62 -12.09 29.42 -21.26
C THR A 62 -12.79 28.90 -20.02
N ASN A 63 -12.43 29.44 -18.83
CA ASN A 63 -13.03 29.05 -17.56
C ASN A 63 -13.37 30.26 -16.66
N PRO A 64 -14.31 31.14 -17.08
CA PRO A 64 -14.58 32.41 -16.38
C PRO A 64 -15.09 32.23 -14.94
N TYR A 65 -15.61 31.08 -14.59
CA TYR A 65 -16.10 30.76 -13.24
C TYR A 65 -15.08 30.03 -12.36
N LEU A 66 -13.87 29.77 -12.89
CA LEU A 66 -12.84 28.94 -12.23
C LEU A 66 -13.43 27.61 -11.72
N MET A 67 -14.08 26.87 -12.61
CA MET A 67 -14.60 25.53 -12.30
C MET A 67 -13.48 24.50 -12.35
N GLU A 68 -13.52 23.54 -11.44
CA GLU A 68 -12.69 22.35 -11.53
C GLU A 68 -13.15 21.50 -12.72
N ARG A 69 -12.27 21.32 -13.72
CA ARG A 69 -12.61 20.63 -14.98
C ARG A 69 -12.34 19.14 -14.91
N MET A 70 -11.28 18.77 -14.17
CA MET A 70 -10.82 17.40 -14.02
C MET A 70 -10.65 17.10 -12.52
N GLY A 71 -11.76 16.78 -11.87
CA GLY A 71 -11.78 16.54 -10.42
C GLY A 71 -11.01 15.28 -10.04
N ILE A 72 -10.38 15.31 -8.89
CA ILE A 72 -9.69 14.18 -8.27
C ILE A 72 -10.56 13.62 -7.15
N ASN A 73 -10.91 12.34 -7.24
CA ASN A 73 -11.67 11.62 -6.22
C ASN A 73 -10.82 11.31 -4.99
N GLY A 74 -9.59 10.82 -5.19
CA GLY A 74 -8.70 10.46 -4.10
C GLY A 74 -7.23 10.36 -4.50
N VAL A 75 -6.38 10.41 -3.48
CA VAL A 75 -4.94 10.09 -3.55
C VAL A 75 -4.68 9.06 -2.48
N PHE A 76 -4.30 7.85 -2.88
CA PHE A 76 -4.22 6.71 -1.97
C PHE A 76 -3.30 5.60 -2.50
N ASN A 77 -3.10 4.54 -1.72
CA ASN A 77 -2.39 3.31 -2.08
C ASN A 77 -1.04 3.58 -2.77
N ALA A 78 -0.20 4.39 -2.12
CA ALA A 78 1.09 4.78 -2.67
C ALA A 78 2.19 3.78 -2.31
N GLY A 79 2.98 3.36 -3.30
CA GLY A 79 4.32 2.82 -3.07
C GLY A 79 5.22 3.89 -2.47
N ALA A 80 6.23 3.51 -1.69
CA ALA A 80 7.13 4.45 -1.03
C ALA A 80 8.58 4.00 -1.17
N MET A 81 9.48 4.97 -1.31
CA MET A 81 10.93 4.73 -1.30
C MET A 81 11.66 5.97 -0.79
N GLU A 82 12.89 5.79 -0.37
CA GLU A 82 13.82 6.89 -0.13
C GLU A 82 14.78 7.03 -1.31
N LEU A 83 14.94 8.24 -1.83
CA LEU A 83 15.88 8.56 -2.89
C LEU A 83 16.47 9.93 -2.61
N ASP A 84 17.81 10.05 -2.68
CA ASP A 84 18.56 11.30 -2.46
C ASP A 84 18.19 12.02 -1.13
N GLY A 85 17.92 11.23 -0.08
CA GLY A 85 17.57 11.71 1.26
C GLY A 85 16.13 12.22 1.41
N LYS A 86 15.30 12.10 0.38
CA LYS A 86 13.87 12.43 0.38
C LYS A 86 13.03 11.17 0.39
N ILE A 87 11.87 11.26 0.98
CA ILE A 87 10.83 10.24 0.80
C ILE A 87 9.99 10.57 -0.42
N LEU A 88 9.84 9.59 -1.29
CA LEU A 88 8.99 9.65 -2.48
C LEU A 88 7.82 8.67 -2.33
N LEU A 89 6.64 9.17 -2.67
CA LEU A 89 5.41 8.38 -2.73
C LEU A 89 4.94 8.28 -4.19
N LEU A 90 4.87 7.06 -4.72
CA LEU A 90 4.29 6.79 -6.04
C LEU A 90 2.80 6.52 -5.85
N CYS A 91 2.03 7.59 -5.89
CA CYS A 91 0.61 7.60 -5.52
C CYS A 91 -0.28 7.07 -6.64
N ARG A 92 -1.31 6.32 -6.27
CA ARG A 92 -2.52 6.20 -7.07
C ARG A 92 -3.31 7.49 -6.95
N VAL A 93 -3.53 8.15 -8.06
CA VAL A 93 -4.43 9.31 -8.17
C VAL A 93 -5.64 8.88 -8.98
N GLU A 94 -6.83 9.01 -8.43
CA GLU A 94 -8.07 8.62 -9.09
C GLU A 94 -8.91 9.84 -9.44
N GLY A 95 -9.30 9.97 -10.73
CA GLY A 95 -10.18 11.01 -11.22
C GLY A 95 -11.65 10.75 -10.88
N TYR A 96 -12.52 11.74 -11.10
CA TYR A 96 -13.99 11.59 -11.01
C TYR A 96 -14.54 10.59 -12.04
N ASP A 97 -13.80 10.33 -13.11
CA ASP A 97 -14.10 9.31 -14.12
C ASP A 97 -13.76 7.87 -13.64
N ARG A 98 -13.26 7.72 -12.40
CA ARG A 98 -12.86 6.45 -11.79
C ARG A 98 -11.69 5.77 -12.48
N LYS A 99 -10.95 6.50 -13.33
CA LYS A 99 -9.66 6.06 -13.86
C LYS A 99 -8.54 6.51 -12.94
N SER A 100 -7.57 5.62 -12.76
CA SER A 100 -6.39 5.88 -11.95
C SER A 100 -5.17 6.11 -12.84
N PHE A 101 -4.25 6.92 -12.35
CA PHE A 101 -2.92 7.10 -12.88
C PHE A 101 -1.91 7.23 -11.74
N PHE A 102 -0.63 7.11 -12.04
CA PHE A 102 0.43 7.24 -11.04
C PHE A 102 1.03 8.63 -11.06
N ALA A 103 1.40 9.12 -9.88
CA ALA A 103 2.09 10.38 -9.72
C ALA A 103 3.06 10.33 -8.54
N VAL A 104 4.19 11.03 -8.67
CA VAL A 104 5.19 11.12 -7.61
C VAL A 104 4.94 12.35 -6.75
N ALA A 105 4.95 12.16 -5.43
CA ALA A 105 5.01 13.23 -4.45
C ALA A 105 6.24 13.02 -3.56
N GLU A 106 6.99 14.07 -3.27
CA GLU A 106 8.22 14.03 -2.47
C GLU A 106 8.13 14.86 -1.19
N SER A 107 8.86 14.45 -0.15
CA SER A 107 8.99 15.15 1.12
C SER A 107 10.39 15.00 1.70
N GLU A 108 10.92 16.08 2.29
CA GLU A 108 12.17 16.07 3.06
C GLU A 108 12.03 15.37 4.42
N THR A 109 10.83 15.44 5.02
CA THR A 109 10.57 14.92 6.37
C THR A 109 9.96 13.52 6.37
N GLY A 110 9.25 13.15 5.31
CA GLY A 110 8.45 11.94 5.23
C GLY A 110 7.14 11.96 6.01
N VAL A 111 6.85 13.02 6.76
CA VAL A 111 5.65 13.14 7.60
C VAL A 111 4.79 14.36 7.28
N ASP A 112 5.34 15.33 6.60
CA ASP A 112 4.66 16.54 6.11
C ASP A 112 5.37 17.12 4.88
N GLY A 113 4.81 18.21 4.33
CA GLY A 113 5.44 18.97 3.25
C GLY A 113 5.53 18.21 1.91
N PHE A 114 4.73 17.19 1.71
CA PHE A 114 4.70 16.47 0.44
C PHE A 114 4.24 17.38 -0.70
N ARG A 115 4.96 17.33 -1.83
CA ARG A 115 4.67 18.07 -3.06
C ARG A 115 4.70 17.12 -4.24
N PHE A 116 3.64 17.13 -5.03
CA PHE A 116 3.63 16.40 -6.31
C PHE A 116 4.61 17.03 -7.30
N TRP A 117 5.22 16.20 -8.12
CA TRP A 117 5.90 16.65 -9.33
C TRP A 117 4.89 17.27 -10.31
N ASP A 118 5.38 18.06 -11.26
CA ASP A 118 4.49 18.80 -12.17
C ASP A 118 3.66 17.90 -13.09
N TYR A 119 4.16 16.73 -13.43
CA TYR A 119 3.51 15.80 -14.35
C TYR A 119 3.24 14.44 -13.69
N PRO A 120 2.10 13.81 -14.01
CA PRO A 120 1.89 12.40 -13.65
C PRO A 120 2.85 11.50 -14.43
N LEU A 121 3.00 10.27 -13.97
CA LEU A 121 3.80 9.26 -14.67
C LEU A 121 3.07 8.76 -15.92
N VAL A 122 3.78 8.73 -17.04
CA VAL A 122 3.27 8.13 -18.28
C VAL A 122 3.72 6.67 -18.30
N MET A 123 2.79 5.77 -18.00
CA MET A 123 3.06 4.33 -18.10
C MET A 123 2.93 3.90 -19.57
N PRO A 124 3.96 3.25 -20.16
CA PRO A 124 3.86 2.78 -21.52
C PRO A 124 2.74 1.74 -21.70
N GLU A 125 1.99 1.86 -22.77
CA GLU A 125 0.95 0.91 -23.14
C GLU A 125 1.55 -0.42 -23.64
N THR A 126 0.82 -1.49 -23.44
CA THR A 126 1.11 -2.82 -24.01
C THR A 126 0.30 -3.05 -25.27
N GLY A 127 0.53 -4.18 -25.95
CA GLY A 127 -0.28 -4.59 -27.12
C GLY A 127 -1.76 -4.84 -26.79
N ASP A 128 -2.06 -5.12 -25.52
CA ASP A 128 -3.42 -5.18 -24.95
C ASP A 128 -3.56 -4.03 -23.93
N PRO A 129 -4.23 -2.92 -24.29
CA PRO A 129 -4.25 -1.71 -23.49
C PRO A 129 -4.86 -1.90 -22.11
N ASP A 130 -4.22 -1.32 -21.11
CA ASP A 130 -4.76 -1.28 -19.74
C ASP A 130 -6.01 -0.39 -19.69
N VAL A 131 -7.11 -0.92 -19.18
CA VAL A 131 -8.35 -0.17 -18.92
C VAL A 131 -8.19 0.70 -17.67
N ASN A 132 -7.44 0.19 -16.70
CA ASN A 132 -7.10 0.90 -15.46
C ASN A 132 -5.79 0.36 -14.88
N VAL A 133 -5.01 1.22 -14.24
CA VAL A 133 -3.78 0.86 -13.53
C VAL A 133 -3.80 1.46 -12.12
N TYR A 134 -3.40 0.67 -11.10
CA TYR A 134 -3.45 1.15 -9.72
C TYR A 134 -2.56 0.35 -8.77
N ASP A 135 -2.40 0.89 -7.56
CA ASP A 135 -1.79 0.25 -6.40
C ASP A 135 -0.33 -0.19 -6.64
N MET A 136 0.47 0.71 -7.23
CA MET A 136 1.89 0.43 -7.48
C MET A 136 2.64 0.23 -6.17
N ARG A 137 3.42 -0.84 -6.12
CA ARG A 137 4.48 -1.10 -5.16
C ARG A 137 5.80 -0.84 -5.82
N VAL A 138 6.62 -0.04 -5.19
CA VAL A 138 7.93 0.32 -5.73
C VAL A 138 9.02 -0.28 -4.88
N VAL A 139 10.08 -0.76 -5.52
CA VAL A 139 11.25 -1.32 -4.87
C VAL A 139 12.51 -0.97 -5.66
N GLN A 140 13.57 -0.56 -4.94
CA GLN A 140 14.90 -0.46 -5.50
C GLN A 140 15.59 -1.82 -5.36
N HIS A 141 15.83 -2.47 -6.49
CA HIS A 141 16.40 -3.80 -6.51
C HIS A 141 17.94 -3.76 -6.61
N GLU A 142 18.61 -4.79 -6.08
CA GLU A 142 20.08 -4.87 -6.06
C GLU A 142 20.73 -4.94 -7.47
N ASP A 143 19.97 -5.22 -8.53
CA ASP A 143 20.44 -5.14 -9.92
C ASP A 143 20.56 -3.71 -10.44
N GLY A 144 20.22 -2.72 -9.61
CA GLY A 144 20.32 -1.29 -9.89
C GLY A 144 19.12 -0.70 -10.64
N TRP A 145 18.02 -1.43 -10.80
CA TRP A 145 16.75 -0.91 -11.29
C TRP A 145 15.79 -0.59 -10.15
N ILE A 146 14.93 0.36 -10.39
CA ILE A 146 13.73 0.61 -9.59
C ILE A 146 12.57 -0.07 -10.33
N TYR A 147 11.88 -0.99 -9.66
CA TYR A 147 10.73 -1.69 -10.21
C TYR A 147 9.44 -1.17 -9.58
N GLY A 148 8.44 -1.00 -10.42
CA GLY A 148 7.05 -0.83 -10.03
C GLY A 148 6.27 -2.09 -10.36
N VAL A 149 5.63 -2.69 -9.36
CA VAL A 149 4.67 -3.80 -9.52
C VAL A 149 3.29 -3.28 -9.17
N PHE A 150 2.35 -3.35 -10.09
CA PHE A 150 1.05 -2.71 -9.95
C PHE A 150 -0.08 -3.58 -10.50
N CYS A 151 -1.31 -3.24 -10.14
CA CYS A 151 -2.47 -3.86 -10.73
C CYS A 151 -2.77 -3.24 -12.10
N SER A 152 -2.90 -4.09 -13.10
CA SER A 152 -3.35 -3.76 -14.44
C SER A 152 -4.69 -4.45 -14.68
N GLU A 153 -5.71 -3.69 -15.04
CA GLU A 153 -7.00 -4.24 -15.45
C GLU A 153 -7.17 -4.12 -16.94
N ARG A 154 -7.63 -5.21 -17.56
CA ARG A 154 -7.99 -5.28 -18.97
C ARG A 154 -9.41 -5.76 -19.13
N LYS A 155 -10.00 -5.49 -20.29
CA LYS A 155 -11.33 -5.98 -20.56
C LYS A 155 -11.33 -7.51 -20.53
N ASP A 156 -12.33 -8.08 -19.85
CA ASP A 156 -12.51 -9.53 -19.80
C ASP A 156 -12.87 -10.03 -21.21
N PRO A 157 -12.03 -10.88 -21.82
CA PRO A 157 -12.29 -11.42 -23.16
C PRO A 157 -13.51 -12.35 -23.20
N ASP A 158 -13.88 -12.94 -22.04
CA ASP A 158 -15.01 -13.86 -21.91
C ASP A 158 -16.28 -13.15 -21.47
N ALA A 159 -16.26 -11.82 -21.36
CA ALA A 159 -17.43 -11.03 -20.99
C ALA A 159 -18.59 -11.20 -21.99
N PRO A 160 -19.84 -11.32 -21.52
CA PRO A 160 -21.01 -11.39 -22.38
C PRO A 160 -21.07 -10.22 -23.37
N PRO A 161 -21.60 -10.41 -24.58
CA PRO A 161 -21.77 -9.30 -25.54
C PRO A 161 -22.53 -8.14 -24.93
N GLY A 162 -21.95 -6.93 -24.98
CA GLY A 162 -22.53 -5.72 -24.43
C GLY A 162 -22.18 -5.44 -22.96
N ASP A 163 -21.53 -6.34 -22.26
CA ASP A 163 -20.93 -6.03 -20.95
C ASP A 163 -19.66 -5.17 -21.15
N LEU A 164 -19.68 -3.96 -20.62
CA LEU A 164 -18.57 -3.01 -20.66
C LEU A 164 -17.83 -2.92 -19.32
N SER A 165 -18.29 -3.64 -18.29
CA SER A 165 -17.81 -3.52 -16.92
C SER A 165 -16.90 -4.64 -16.48
N SER A 166 -17.00 -5.82 -17.07
CA SER A 166 -16.15 -6.97 -16.72
C SER A 166 -14.70 -6.74 -17.08
N ALA A 167 -13.82 -6.97 -16.12
CA ALA A 167 -12.38 -6.84 -16.27
C ALA A 167 -11.66 -8.03 -15.64
N VAL A 168 -10.47 -8.33 -16.16
CA VAL A 168 -9.50 -9.25 -15.58
C VAL A 168 -8.32 -8.44 -15.06
N ALA A 169 -7.73 -8.90 -13.96
CA ALA A 169 -6.61 -8.20 -13.33
C ALA A 169 -5.34 -9.03 -13.38
N GLN A 170 -4.23 -8.36 -13.73
CA GLN A 170 -2.89 -8.92 -13.73
C GLN A 170 -1.94 -8.03 -12.93
N ALA A 171 -0.82 -8.60 -12.50
CA ALA A 171 0.26 -7.83 -11.89
C ALA A 171 1.19 -7.31 -13.00
N GLY A 172 1.02 -6.05 -13.34
CA GLY A 172 1.89 -5.35 -14.27
C GLY A 172 3.26 -5.08 -13.65
N ILE A 173 4.33 -5.19 -14.45
CA ILE A 173 5.69 -4.87 -14.05
C ILE A 173 6.23 -3.76 -14.97
N ALA A 174 6.84 -2.74 -14.38
CA ALA A 174 7.61 -1.74 -15.08
C ALA A 174 8.89 -1.42 -14.31
N ARG A 175 9.90 -0.90 -15.02
CA ARG A 175 11.16 -0.48 -14.39
C ARG A 175 11.60 0.88 -14.84
N THR A 176 12.42 1.52 -14.02
CA THR A 176 12.97 2.85 -14.28
C THR A 176 14.32 3.02 -13.57
N ARG A 177 15.04 4.09 -13.94
CA ARG A 177 16.24 4.55 -13.20
C ARG A 177 16.09 5.96 -12.64
N ASP A 178 15.07 6.69 -13.09
CA ASP A 178 14.88 8.11 -12.81
C ASP A 178 13.47 8.47 -12.34
N LEU A 179 12.56 7.48 -12.22
CA LEU A 179 11.13 7.62 -11.91
C LEU A 179 10.34 8.45 -12.94
N VAL A 180 10.96 8.87 -14.03
CA VAL A 180 10.34 9.65 -15.11
C VAL A 180 10.11 8.81 -16.35
N THR A 181 11.18 8.11 -16.76
CA THR A 181 11.15 7.24 -17.94
C THR A 181 10.93 5.80 -17.49
N TRP A 182 9.80 5.22 -17.88
CA TRP A 182 9.44 3.86 -17.50
C TRP A 182 9.50 2.94 -18.71
N GLU A 183 10.00 1.73 -18.48
CA GLU A 183 9.97 0.60 -19.41
C GLU A 183 8.95 -0.41 -18.87
N ARG A 184 7.92 -0.70 -19.67
CA ARG A 184 6.90 -1.71 -19.35
C ARG A 184 7.44 -3.08 -19.73
N LEU A 185 7.43 -4.01 -18.77
CA LEU A 185 7.77 -5.42 -18.96
C LEU A 185 6.50 -6.26 -19.15
N ASP A 186 6.65 -7.55 -19.41
CA ASP A 186 5.52 -8.47 -19.40
C ASP A 186 4.87 -8.52 -18.01
N ASP A 187 3.57 -8.78 -17.98
CA ASP A 187 2.88 -8.99 -16.71
C ASP A 187 3.40 -10.28 -16.04
N LEU A 188 3.46 -10.26 -14.71
CA LEU A 188 3.78 -11.44 -13.92
C LEU A 188 2.77 -12.55 -14.21
N LYS A 189 3.25 -13.68 -14.69
CA LYS A 189 2.46 -14.91 -14.83
C LYS A 189 2.64 -15.78 -13.61
N THR A 190 1.53 -16.33 -13.12
CA THR A 190 1.51 -17.26 -11.99
C THR A 190 0.56 -18.43 -12.29
N THR A 191 0.55 -19.42 -11.39
CA THR A 191 -0.45 -20.50 -11.43
C THR A 191 -1.88 -20.02 -11.19
N SER A 192 -2.05 -18.86 -10.57
CA SER A 192 -3.37 -18.24 -10.35
C SER A 192 -3.90 -17.58 -11.61
N ALA A 193 -5.20 -17.70 -11.86
CA ALA A 193 -5.86 -17.15 -13.05
C ALA A 193 -5.77 -15.62 -13.12
N GLN A 194 -5.78 -14.95 -11.97
CA GLN A 194 -5.62 -13.51 -11.83
C GLN A 194 -4.59 -13.20 -10.75
N GLN A 195 -3.87 -12.10 -10.91
CA GLN A 195 -2.86 -11.68 -9.95
C GLN A 195 -2.96 -10.20 -9.65
N ARG A 196 -2.95 -9.86 -8.37
CA ARG A 196 -2.87 -8.49 -7.87
C ARG A 196 -2.08 -8.46 -6.58
N ASN A 197 -1.61 -7.27 -6.18
CA ASN A 197 -0.88 -7.10 -4.93
C ASN A 197 0.38 -7.98 -4.83
N ALA A 198 1.03 -8.28 -5.96
CA ALA A 198 2.34 -8.92 -5.94
C ALA A 198 3.40 -7.95 -5.43
N VAL A 199 4.42 -8.47 -4.77
CA VAL A 199 5.54 -7.74 -4.17
C VAL A 199 6.83 -8.39 -4.63
N LEU A 200 7.73 -7.61 -5.24
CA LEU A 200 9.07 -8.03 -5.58
C LEU A 200 9.99 -7.77 -4.37
N LEU A 201 10.80 -8.75 -3.98
CA LEU A 201 11.84 -8.54 -2.97
C LEU A 201 12.96 -7.63 -3.53
N PRO A 202 13.64 -6.84 -2.68
CA PRO A 202 14.70 -5.94 -3.14
C PRO A 202 16.00 -6.64 -3.55
N GLU A 203 16.16 -7.91 -3.21
CA GLU A 203 17.36 -8.70 -3.47
C GLU A 203 17.00 -10.02 -4.16
N PHE A 204 17.96 -10.57 -4.90
CA PHE A 204 17.83 -11.92 -5.41
C PHE A 204 17.80 -12.94 -4.27
N VAL A 205 17.05 -14.00 -4.48
CA VAL A 205 17.03 -15.17 -3.61
C VAL A 205 17.70 -16.33 -4.32
N GLN A 206 18.40 -17.17 -3.56
CA GLN A 206 19.03 -18.34 -4.10
C GLN A 206 18.00 -19.47 -4.26
N GLY A 207 17.73 -19.88 -5.49
CA GLY A 207 16.87 -21.02 -5.78
C GLY A 207 17.49 -22.36 -5.38
N ALA A 208 16.71 -23.41 -5.42
CA ALA A 208 17.14 -24.77 -5.08
C ALA A 208 18.28 -25.29 -5.99
N ASP A 209 18.39 -24.76 -7.20
CA ASP A 209 19.46 -25.06 -8.16
C ASP A 209 20.73 -24.21 -7.96
N GLY A 210 20.74 -23.35 -6.95
CA GLY A 210 21.85 -22.46 -6.63
C GLY A 210 21.92 -21.18 -7.46
N LYS A 211 20.94 -20.92 -8.33
CA LYS A 211 20.88 -19.68 -9.10
C LYS A 211 20.26 -18.53 -8.29
N ARG A 212 20.71 -17.32 -8.59
CA ARG A 212 20.09 -16.09 -8.07
C ARG A 212 18.86 -15.77 -8.93
N GLN A 213 17.71 -15.65 -8.28
CA GLN A 213 16.42 -15.47 -8.92
C GLN A 213 15.68 -14.28 -8.30
N TYR A 214 14.85 -13.61 -9.10
CA TYR A 214 13.89 -12.63 -8.59
C TYR A 214 12.83 -13.35 -7.76
N ALA A 215 12.52 -12.81 -6.59
CA ALA A 215 11.58 -13.42 -5.66
C ALA A 215 10.34 -12.55 -5.51
N PHE A 216 9.17 -13.19 -5.59
CA PHE A 216 7.90 -12.50 -5.46
C PHE A 216 7.06 -13.09 -4.33
N TYR A 217 6.51 -12.22 -3.50
CA TYR A 217 5.31 -12.55 -2.75
C TYR A 217 4.10 -12.28 -3.63
N THR A 218 3.21 -13.27 -3.72
CA THR A 218 2.06 -13.26 -4.62
C THR A 218 0.76 -13.30 -3.83
N ARG A 219 -0.35 -13.21 -4.55
CA ARG A 219 -1.69 -13.36 -3.99
C ARG A 219 -2.42 -14.46 -4.76
N PRO A 220 -2.34 -15.74 -4.32
CA PRO A 220 -3.08 -16.83 -4.95
C PRO A 220 -4.57 -16.54 -4.96
N GLN A 221 -5.20 -16.42 -6.14
CA GLN A 221 -6.64 -16.18 -6.23
C GLN A 221 -7.23 -16.64 -7.57
N ASP A 222 -8.48 -17.10 -7.51
CA ASP A 222 -9.21 -17.61 -8.66
C ASP A 222 -10.18 -16.59 -9.26
N SER A 223 -10.57 -15.56 -8.51
CA SER A 223 -11.59 -14.59 -8.93
C SER A 223 -11.26 -13.15 -8.49
N PHE A 224 -11.96 -12.18 -9.08
CA PHE A 224 -11.63 -10.77 -8.99
C PHE A 224 -11.70 -10.19 -7.56
N ILE A 225 -12.81 -10.30 -6.85
CA ILE A 225 -12.93 -9.77 -5.47
C ILE A 225 -13.95 -10.60 -4.68
N GLU A 226 -13.54 -11.75 -4.15
CA GLU A 226 -14.33 -12.40 -3.13
C GLU A 226 -13.47 -12.64 -1.88
N ALA A 227 -13.70 -11.83 -0.85
CA ALA A 227 -13.06 -12.05 0.44
C ALA A 227 -13.41 -13.43 0.97
N GLY A 228 -12.40 -14.26 1.22
CA GLY A 228 -12.55 -15.60 1.77
C GLY A 228 -12.65 -16.72 0.74
N LYS A 229 -12.49 -16.42 -0.55
CA LYS A 229 -12.28 -17.41 -1.60
C LYS A 229 -10.92 -17.20 -2.24
N GLY A 230 -10.01 -18.15 -2.10
CA GLY A 230 -8.63 -17.97 -2.46
C GLY A 230 -7.94 -16.94 -1.57
N GLY A 231 -6.88 -16.33 -2.05
CA GLY A 231 -6.09 -15.37 -1.31
C GLY A 231 -5.06 -16.04 -0.41
N GLY A 232 -4.57 -15.29 0.55
CA GLY A 232 -3.37 -15.65 1.29
C GLY A 232 -2.16 -14.93 0.72
N ILE A 233 -0.97 -15.32 1.19
CA ILE A 233 0.31 -14.85 0.68
C ILE A 233 1.02 -16.05 0.08
N GLY A 234 1.29 -15.99 -1.22
CA GLY A 234 2.09 -16.96 -1.95
C GLY A 234 3.52 -16.48 -2.13
N PHE A 235 4.38 -17.37 -2.62
CA PHE A 235 5.77 -17.08 -2.93
C PHE A 235 6.17 -17.82 -4.21
N GLY A 236 7.05 -17.22 -5.00
CA GLY A 236 7.61 -17.84 -6.19
C GLY A 236 8.85 -17.11 -6.69
N LEU A 237 9.63 -17.81 -7.52
CA LEU A 237 10.92 -17.34 -8.04
C LEU A 237 10.87 -17.27 -9.58
N ALA A 238 11.51 -16.25 -10.16
CA ALA A 238 11.67 -16.07 -11.59
C ALA A 238 13.14 -15.89 -11.98
N ASP A 239 13.57 -16.56 -13.07
CA ASP A 239 14.91 -16.40 -13.63
C ASP A 239 15.09 -15.06 -14.35
N ASP A 240 14.03 -14.56 -14.97
CA ASP A 240 14.01 -13.35 -15.77
C ASP A 240 12.79 -12.49 -15.41
N ILE A 241 13.03 -11.28 -14.94
CA ILE A 241 11.96 -10.36 -14.58
C ILE A 241 11.22 -9.77 -15.79
N ALA A 242 11.87 -9.74 -16.97
CA ALA A 242 11.23 -9.23 -18.18
C ALA A 242 10.11 -10.16 -18.68
N HIS A 243 10.20 -11.43 -18.33
CA HIS A 243 9.26 -12.50 -18.71
C HIS A 243 8.93 -13.38 -17.49
N ALA A 244 8.64 -12.76 -16.36
CA ALA A 244 8.44 -13.45 -15.10
C ALA A 244 7.23 -14.42 -15.17
N ASP A 245 7.54 -15.72 -15.07
CA ASP A 245 6.57 -16.82 -15.02
C ASP A 245 6.95 -17.73 -13.86
N ILE A 246 6.11 -17.78 -12.84
CA ILE A 246 6.43 -18.41 -11.56
C ILE A 246 5.39 -19.44 -11.15
N ALA A 247 5.86 -20.56 -10.62
CA ALA A 247 5.04 -21.46 -9.83
C ALA A 247 4.91 -20.90 -8.41
N GLU A 248 3.69 -20.51 -8.03
CA GLU A 248 3.46 -19.96 -6.70
C GLU A 248 3.00 -21.02 -5.70
N GLU A 249 3.52 -20.93 -4.48
CA GLU A 249 3.07 -21.71 -3.34
C GLU A 249 2.49 -20.80 -2.27
N ALA A 250 1.37 -21.17 -1.68
CA ALA A 250 0.81 -20.45 -0.55
C ALA A 250 1.67 -20.71 0.70
N ILE A 251 2.24 -19.63 1.27
CA ILE A 251 3.06 -19.71 2.49
C ILE A 251 2.30 -19.21 3.72
N VAL A 252 1.28 -18.38 3.54
CA VAL A 252 0.35 -17.95 4.58
C VAL A 252 -1.08 -18.10 4.06
N ASP A 253 -1.77 -19.14 4.47
CA ASP A 253 -3.15 -19.38 4.06
C ASP A 253 -4.15 -18.50 4.82
N PRO A 254 -5.32 -18.21 4.22
CA PRO A 254 -6.46 -17.63 4.93
C PRO A 254 -6.88 -18.51 6.11
N ARG A 255 -7.18 -17.90 7.24
CA ARG A 255 -7.53 -18.63 8.46
C ARG A 255 -9.03 -18.85 8.58
N ALA A 256 -9.47 -20.10 8.53
CA ALA A 256 -10.89 -20.48 8.49
C ALA A 256 -11.69 -20.05 9.74
N TYR A 257 -11.09 -20.08 10.92
CA TYR A 257 -11.75 -19.77 12.20
C TYR A 257 -11.41 -18.39 12.75
N HIS A 258 -10.91 -17.52 11.90
CA HIS A 258 -10.51 -16.17 12.26
C HIS A 258 -11.50 -15.14 11.74
N THR A 259 -11.52 -13.95 12.36
CA THR A 259 -12.29 -12.81 11.84
C THR A 259 -11.73 -12.26 10.53
N ILE A 260 -10.48 -12.61 10.20
CA ILE A 260 -9.85 -12.33 8.91
C ILE A 260 -10.09 -13.53 8.00
N LYS A 261 -10.70 -13.27 6.85
CA LYS A 261 -11.05 -14.30 5.85
C LYS A 261 -10.04 -14.41 4.73
N GLU A 262 -9.24 -13.36 4.54
CA GLU A 262 -8.23 -13.29 3.50
C GLU A 262 -7.02 -12.54 4.04
N LEU A 263 -5.83 -13.06 3.76
CA LEU A 263 -4.56 -12.35 3.91
C LEU A 263 -4.03 -12.00 2.52
N LYS A 264 -3.36 -10.86 2.38
CA LYS A 264 -2.71 -10.43 1.14
C LYS A 264 -1.56 -9.48 1.42
N ASN A 265 -0.69 -9.34 0.43
CA ASN A 265 0.47 -8.48 0.53
C ASN A 265 0.09 -7.01 0.77
N GLY A 266 0.95 -6.32 1.49
CA GLY A 266 0.85 -4.90 1.77
C GLY A 266 1.98 -4.11 1.11
N ALA A 267 2.95 -3.67 1.92
CA ALA A 267 4.05 -2.83 1.49
C ALA A 267 4.90 -3.46 0.40
N GLY A 268 5.32 -2.65 -0.56
CA GLY A 268 6.14 -3.07 -1.69
C GLY A 268 7.61 -3.28 -1.34
N ASP A 269 8.13 -2.54 -0.38
CA ASP A 269 9.48 -2.73 0.13
C ASP A 269 9.42 -3.58 1.40
N VAL A 270 9.80 -4.85 1.26
CA VAL A 270 9.87 -5.78 2.39
C VAL A 270 11.13 -5.48 3.18
N ILE A 271 10.97 -5.15 4.46
CA ILE A 271 12.05 -4.65 5.30
C ILE A 271 13.01 -5.79 5.67
N LYS A 272 14.25 -5.73 5.18
CA LYS A 272 15.31 -6.64 5.61
C LYS A 272 15.77 -6.27 7.01
N THR A 273 15.81 -7.25 7.90
CA THR A 273 16.26 -7.09 9.28
C THR A 273 17.29 -8.17 9.62
N THR A 274 17.96 -8.05 10.77
CA THR A 274 18.86 -9.10 11.26
C THR A 274 18.15 -10.39 11.65
N ALA A 275 16.84 -10.34 11.88
CA ALA A 275 16.04 -11.49 12.30
C ALA A 275 15.26 -12.15 11.14
N GLY A 276 15.15 -11.48 9.99
CA GLY A 276 14.38 -11.97 8.85
C GLY A 276 13.82 -10.85 7.99
N TRP A 277 13.01 -11.21 7.00
CA TRP A 277 12.26 -10.30 6.15
C TRP A 277 10.95 -9.94 6.84
N LEU A 278 10.82 -8.69 7.28
CA LEU A 278 9.60 -8.17 7.89
C LEU A 278 8.67 -7.67 6.78
N HIS A 279 7.56 -8.36 6.60
CA HIS A 279 6.55 -8.06 5.59
C HIS A 279 5.28 -7.48 6.23
N ILE A 280 4.88 -6.28 5.81
CA ILE A 280 3.59 -5.68 6.19
C ILE A 280 2.53 -6.20 5.22
N ALA A 281 1.48 -6.78 5.76
CA ALA A 281 0.43 -7.46 5.03
C ALA A 281 -0.95 -6.87 5.36
N HIS A 282 -1.98 -7.30 4.65
CA HIS A 282 -3.37 -6.96 4.91
C HIS A 282 -4.15 -8.16 5.42
N GLY A 283 -5.11 -7.90 6.30
CA GLY A 283 -6.15 -8.85 6.64
C GLY A 283 -7.52 -8.31 6.23
N VAL A 284 -8.30 -9.12 5.56
CA VAL A 284 -9.60 -8.72 4.99
C VAL A 284 -10.72 -9.58 5.54
N ARG A 285 -11.83 -8.96 5.87
CA ARG A 285 -13.08 -9.66 6.19
C ARG A 285 -14.29 -8.93 5.62
N ALA A 286 -15.34 -9.68 5.30
CA ALA A 286 -16.65 -9.11 5.05
C ALA A 286 -17.34 -8.76 6.38
N CYS A 287 -18.03 -7.64 6.42
CA CYS A 287 -18.91 -7.23 7.51
C CYS A 287 -20.18 -6.58 6.94
N ALA A 288 -21.17 -6.27 7.79
CA ALA A 288 -22.45 -5.73 7.34
C ALA A 288 -22.34 -4.42 6.52
N ALA A 289 -21.28 -3.65 6.75
CA ALA A 289 -21.01 -2.38 6.04
C ALA A 289 -20.04 -2.54 4.84
N GLY A 290 -19.80 -3.76 4.36
CA GLY A 290 -18.86 -4.05 3.28
C GLY A 290 -17.59 -4.78 3.78
N LEU A 291 -16.47 -4.56 3.10
CA LEU A 291 -15.19 -5.14 3.49
C LEU A 291 -14.51 -4.31 4.58
N ARG A 292 -13.83 -4.96 5.50
CA ARG A 292 -12.92 -4.34 6.45
C ARG A 292 -11.50 -4.81 6.18
N TYR A 293 -10.58 -3.85 6.07
CA TYR A 293 -9.16 -4.09 5.92
C TYR A 293 -8.38 -3.58 7.12
N VAL A 294 -7.42 -4.37 7.57
CA VAL A 294 -6.48 -4.05 8.64
C VAL A 294 -5.07 -4.44 8.21
N LEU A 295 -4.04 -3.86 8.82
CA LEU A 295 -2.66 -4.24 8.55
C LEU A 295 -2.21 -5.35 9.50
N TYR A 296 -1.44 -6.30 8.97
CA TYR A 296 -0.75 -7.35 9.69
C TYR A 296 0.76 -7.26 9.44
N ALA A 297 1.54 -7.96 10.25
CA ALA A 297 2.96 -8.14 10.03
C ALA A 297 3.31 -9.63 10.06
N VAL A 298 4.24 -10.02 9.20
CA VAL A 298 4.76 -11.38 9.08
C VAL A 298 6.27 -11.29 9.00
N LEU A 299 6.99 -12.20 9.67
CA LEU A 299 8.44 -12.32 9.57
C LEU A 299 8.79 -13.63 8.86
N CYS A 300 9.61 -13.54 7.81
CA CYS A 300 10.11 -14.67 7.05
C CYS A 300 11.62 -14.85 7.26
N GLU A 301 12.13 -16.06 7.07
CA GLU A 301 13.56 -16.36 7.16
C GLU A 301 14.38 -15.52 6.17
N LEU A 302 15.62 -15.17 6.54
CA LEU A 302 16.50 -14.39 5.66
C LEU A 302 16.95 -15.19 4.43
N ASP A 303 17.37 -16.43 4.64
CA ASP A 303 17.91 -17.28 3.58
C ASP A 303 16.82 -17.97 2.76
N ASP A 304 15.62 -18.09 3.33
CA ASP A 304 14.45 -18.66 2.68
C ASP A 304 13.19 -17.80 2.94
N PRO A 305 12.96 -16.75 2.16
CA PRO A 305 11.82 -15.85 2.36
C PRO A 305 10.44 -16.51 2.19
N SER A 306 10.39 -17.73 1.66
CA SER A 306 9.15 -18.51 1.62
C SER A 306 8.72 -19.05 2.98
N LYS A 307 9.63 -19.05 3.96
CA LYS A 307 9.41 -19.68 5.26
C LYS A 307 9.04 -18.66 6.33
N VAL A 308 7.82 -18.70 6.77
CA VAL A 308 7.30 -17.84 7.84
C VAL A 308 7.79 -18.34 9.19
N ILE A 309 8.49 -17.48 9.94
CA ILE A 309 9.04 -17.79 11.26
C ILE A 309 8.29 -17.12 12.42
N ALA A 310 7.55 -16.03 12.16
CA ALA A 310 6.68 -15.41 13.14
C ALA A 310 5.50 -14.68 12.50
N ARG A 311 4.33 -14.79 13.11
CA ARG A 311 3.10 -14.07 12.73
C ARG A 311 2.22 -13.81 13.95
N PRO A 312 2.16 -12.59 14.45
CA PRO A 312 1.30 -12.21 15.58
C PRO A 312 -0.17 -12.57 15.36
N GLY A 313 -0.87 -12.90 16.42
CA GLY A 313 -2.28 -13.29 16.35
C GLY A 313 -3.25 -12.14 16.09
N GLY A 314 -2.85 -10.91 16.38
CA GLY A 314 -3.64 -9.71 16.17
C GLY A 314 -3.25 -8.93 14.92
N TYR A 315 -4.02 -7.92 14.58
CA TYR A 315 -3.63 -6.96 13.56
C TYR A 315 -2.62 -5.95 14.12
N LEU A 316 -1.70 -5.50 13.28
CA LEU A 316 -0.78 -4.42 13.58
C LEU A 316 -1.54 -3.09 13.72
N MET A 317 -2.41 -2.79 12.76
CA MET A 317 -3.12 -1.51 12.67
C MET A 317 -4.51 -1.69 12.07
N ALA A 318 -5.51 -0.99 12.63
CA ALA A 318 -6.87 -0.94 12.12
C ALA A 318 -7.33 0.52 11.94
N PRO A 319 -8.32 0.81 11.09
CA PRO A 319 -8.80 2.17 10.90
C PRO A 319 -9.44 2.73 12.19
N GLU A 320 -9.10 3.97 12.52
CA GLU A 320 -9.59 4.70 13.71
C GLU A 320 -10.23 6.04 13.30
N GLY A 321 -11.21 6.49 14.09
CA GLY A 321 -11.85 7.79 13.88
C GLY A 321 -12.28 8.03 12.43
N GLU A 322 -11.83 9.14 11.85
CA GLU A 322 -12.14 9.54 10.49
C GLU A 322 -11.53 8.64 9.40
N GLU A 323 -10.51 7.83 9.72
CA GLU A 323 -9.96 6.85 8.80
C GLU A 323 -10.99 5.79 8.37
N ARG A 324 -12.09 5.65 9.13
CA ARG A 324 -13.17 4.71 8.83
C ARG A 324 -14.11 5.18 7.74
N VAL A 325 -14.02 6.43 7.32
CA VAL A 325 -14.98 7.07 6.42
C VAL A 325 -14.27 7.55 5.15
N GLY A 326 -14.80 7.17 4.00
CA GLY A 326 -14.31 7.56 2.69
C GLY A 326 -15.05 6.82 1.59
N ASP A 327 -14.43 6.70 0.43
CA ASP A 327 -15.02 6.07 -0.75
C ASP A 327 -15.27 4.56 -0.52
N VAL A 328 -14.31 3.86 0.08
CA VAL A 328 -14.46 2.49 0.56
C VAL A 328 -14.23 2.47 2.07
N SER A 329 -15.30 2.64 2.83
CA SER A 329 -15.26 2.80 4.28
C SER A 329 -14.60 1.62 5.01
N ASN A 330 -13.94 1.94 6.15
CA ASN A 330 -13.39 0.97 7.09
C ASN A 330 -12.20 0.15 6.55
N VAL A 331 -11.39 0.78 5.70
CA VAL A 331 -10.22 0.19 5.04
C VAL A 331 -8.94 0.92 5.45
N LEU A 332 -7.91 0.18 5.83
CA LEU A 332 -6.51 0.60 5.75
C LEU A 332 -5.79 -0.21 4.67
N PHE A 333 -5.06 0.49 3.80
CA PHE A 333 -4.31 -0.14 2.73
C PHE A 333 -2.88 0.43 2.66
N CYS A 334 -1.88 -0.44 2.74
CA CYS A 334 -0.47 -0.07 2.74
C CYS A 334 0.21 -0.65 1.52
N ASN A 335 0.77 0.20 0.66
CA ASN A 335 1.59 -0.21 -0.47
C ASN A 335 3.06 0.15 -0.29
N GLY A 336 3.38 0.99 0.68
CA GLY A 336 4.75 1.46 0.89
C GLY A 336 5.14 1.51 2.36
N ALA A 337 6.32 1.02 2.66
CA ALA A 337 7.02 1.24 3.91
C ALA A 337 8.47 1.53 3.59
N VAL A 338 9.11 2.40 4.36
CA VAL A 338 10.53 2.74 4.20
C VAL A 338 11.23 2.53 5.52
N ALA A 339 12.26 1.71 5.52
CA ALA A 339 13.17 1.56 6.66
C ALA A 339 14.49 2.28 6.32
N ARG A 340 14.91 3.18 7.19
CA ARG A 340 16.18 3.91 7.07
C ARG A 340 17.32 3.17 7.75
N ASP A 341 18.55 3.48 7.36
CA ASP A 341 19.75 2.90 7.95
C ASP A 341 19.87 3.11 9.47
N ASN A 342 19.28 4.17 10.01
CA ASN A 342 19.23 4.43 11.44
C ASN A 342 18.17 3.62 12.21
N GLY A 343 17.42 2.76 11.50
CA GLY A 343 16.39 1.92 12.03
C GLY A 343 14.98 2.55 12.10
N ASP A 344 14.82 3.81 11.72
CA ASP A 344 13.49 4.43 11.63
C ASP A 344 12.66 3.80 10.52
N VAL A 345 11.37 3.59 10.78
CA VAL A 345 10.42 3.01 9.81
C VAL A 345 9.25 3.95 9.60
N PHE A 346 8.96 4.23 8.34
CA PHE A 346 7.77 4.96 7.89
C PHE A 346 6.81 3.98 7.23
N ILE A 347 5.58 3.88 7.71
CA ILE A 347 4.52 3.04 7.14
C ILE A 347 3.50 3.97 6.51
N TYR A 348 3.44 3.99 5.18
CA TYR A 348 2.49 4.79 4.42
C TYR A 348 1.25 3.97 4.12
N TYR A 349 0.11 4.43 4.61
CA TYR A 349 -1.15 3.73 4.43
C TYR A 349 -2.25 4.69 3.98
N ALA A 350 -3.12 4.18 3.13
CA ALA A 350 -4.35 4.87 2.76
C ALA A 350 -5.47 4.52 3.75
N SER A 351 -6.36 5.47 3.98
CA SER A 351 -7.60 5.22 4.70
C SER A 351 -8.80 5.40 3.78
N SER A 352 -9.67 4.38 3.79
CA SER A 352 -10.98 4.36 3.11
C SER A 352 -10.91 4.79 1.64
N ASP A 353 -9.84 4.40 0.92
CA ASP A 353 -9.55 4.69 -0.49
C ASP A 353 -9.69 6.18 -0.84
N THR A 354 -9.26 7.07 0.04
CA THR A 354 -9.48 8.51 -0.11
C THR A 354 -8.23 9.34 0.11
N ARG A 355 -7.38 8.96 1.07
CA ARG A 355 -6.26 9.78 1.53
C ARG A 355 -5.11 8.94 2.07
N MET A 356 -3.90 9.48 1.98
CA MET A 356 -2.68 8.87 2.52
C MET A 356 -2.34 9.40 3.90
N HIS A 357 -1.93 8.51 4.77
CA HIS A 357 -1.41 8.77 6.10
C HIS A 357 -0.01 8.19 6.26
N VAL A 358 0.64 8.54 7.35
CA VAL A 358 1.88 7.93 7.81
C VAL A 358 1.77 7.51 9.28
N ALA A 359 2.33 6.35 9.58
CA ALA A 359 2.71 5.96 10.92
C ALA A 359 4.22 5.75 10.97
N THR A 360 4.84 6.09 12.09
CA THR A 360 6.28 5.89 12.30
C THR A 360 6.53 4.85 13.38
N SER A 361 7.61 4.08 13.21
CA SER A 361 8.07 3.07 14.15
C SER A 361 9.60 2.96 14.08
N THR A 362 10.15 1.91 14.65
CA THR A 362 11.52 1.47 14.41
C THR A 362 11.54 -0.01 14.08
N VAL A 363 12.60 -0.46 13.42
CA VAL A 363 12.83 -1.89 13.14
C VAL A 363 12.75 -2.70 14.44
N ASP A 364 13.40 -2.23 15.50
CA ASP A 364 13.40 -2.91 16.82
C ASP A 364 12.00 -3.05 17.41
N ARG A 365 11.17 -1.99 17.37
CA ARG A 365 9.78 -2.03 17.88
C ARG A 365 8.93 -3.02 17.09
N LEU A 366 9.08 -3.05 15.77
CA LEU A 366 8.33 -3.95 14.91
C LEU A 366 8.79 -5.40 15.09
N LEU A 367 10.11 -5.65 15.23
CA LEU A 367 10.64 -6.98 15.52
C LEU A 367 10.19 -7.47 16.91
N ASP A 368 10.24 -6.61 17.93
CA ASP A 368 9.75 -6.97 19.27
C ASP A 368 8.26 -7.36 19.21
N TYR A 369 7.44 -6.57 18.49
CA TYR A 369 6.03 -6.88 18.28
C TYR A 369 5.82 -8.24 17.61
N VAL A 370 6.53 -8.50 16.51
CA VAL A 370 6.31 -9.73 15.72
C VAL A 370 6.80 -10.96 16.46
N LEU A 371 7.96 -10.89 17.13
CA LEU A 371 8.59 -12.03 17.79
C LEU A 371 7.96 -12.33 19.17
N ASN A 372 7.46 -11.34 19.88
CA ASN A 372 7.00 -11.48 21.26
C ASN A 372 5.46 -11.39 21.42
N THR A 373 4.71 -11.08 20.36
CA THR A 373 3.25 -11.16 20.40
C THR A 373 2.79 -12.59 20.12
N PRO A 374 1.97 -13.20 20.99
CA PRO A 374 1.49 -14.56 20.79
C PRO A 374 0.77 -14.74 19.44
N GLU A 375 0.95 -15.88 18.83
CA GLU A 375 0.16 -16.28 17.67
C GLU A 375 -1.34 -16.39 18.00
N ASP A 376 -2.17 -16.38 16.96
CA ASP A 376 -3.61 -16.58 17.11
C ASP A 376 -3.91 -17.96 17.73
N GLY A 377 -4.60 -17.95 18.84
CA GLY A 377 -5.05 -19.17 19.51
C GLY A 377 -6.10 -19.95 18.74
N MET A 378 -6.64 -19.43 17.66
CA MET A 378 -7.65 -20.02 16.76
C MET A 378 -8.97 -20.43 17.43
N ARG A 379 -9.03 -20.43 18.75
CA ARG A 379 -10.22 -20.79 19.55
C ARG A 379 -10.34 -19.89 20.78
N SER A 380 -11.56 -19.59 21.20
CA SER A 380 -11.85 -18.76 22.36
C SER A 380 -11.13 -19.20 23.63
N ALA A 381 -11.11 -20.51 23.92
CA ALA A 381 -10.44 -21.05 25.10
C ALA A 381 -8.92 -20.79 25.09
N ALA A 382 -8.26 -20.93 23.93
CA ALA A 382 -6.84 -20.64 23.80
C ALA A 382 -6.55 -19.13 23.92
N CYS A 383 -7.39 -18.30 23.35
CA CYS A 383 -7.29 -16.85 23.50
C CYS A 383 -7.43 -16.41 24.98
N VAL A 384 -8.35 -17.01 25.73
CA VAL A 384 -8.51 -16.77 27.17
C VAL A 384 -7.30 -17.27 27.95
N ALA A 385 -6.76 -18.45 27.61
CA ALA A 385 -5.57 -18.99 28.28
C ALA A 385 -4.35 -18.08 28.13
N GLN A 386 -4.07 -17.58 26.91
CA GLN A 386 -3.02 -16.58 26.67
C GLN A 386 -3.22 -15.31 27.51
N ARG A 387 -4.45 -14.84 27.64
CA ARG A 387 -4.77 -13.66 28.44
C ARG A 387 -4.55 -13.89 29.94
N ILE A 388 -4.93 -15.06 30.44
CA ILE A 388 -4.70 -15.46 31.84
C ILE A 388 -3.21 -15.55 32.16
N GLU A 389 -2.42 -16.08 31.24
CA GLU A 389 -0.96 -16.15 31.39
C GLU A 389 -0.34 -14.76 31.53
N LEU A 390 -0.70 -13.82 30.64
CA LEU A 390 -0.26 -12.44 30.73
C LEU A 390 -0.67 -11.79 32.06
N ILE A 391 -1.92 -12.00 32.51
CA ILE A 391 -2.41 -11.47 33.80
C ILE A 391 -1.58 -12.02 34.96
N ARG A 392 -1.30 -13.33 34.99
CA ARG A 392 -0.48 -13.95 36.03
C ARG A 392 0.91 -13.38 36.09
N LYS A 393 1.56 -13.20 34.92
CA LYS A 393 2.88 -12.54 34.80
C LYS A 393 2.84 -11.13 35.41
N ASN A 394 1.83 -10.33 35.07
CA ASN A 394 1.69 -8.95 35.57
C ASN A 394 1.39 -8.88 37.08
N LEU A 395 0.61 -9.82 37.61
CA LEU A 395 0.30 -9.88 39.04
C LEU A 395 1.55 -10.27 39.86
N ALA A 396 2.40 -11.17 39.32
CA ALA A 396 3.66 -11.52 39.98
C ALA A 396 4.61 -10.33 40.11
N LEU A 397 4.65 -9.42 39.12
CA LEU A 397 5.44 -8.17 39.20
C LEU A 397 4.94 -7.22 40.31
N ARG A 398 3.63 -7.17 40.59
CA ARG A 398 3.05 -6.35 41.64
C ARG A 398 3.36 -6.86 43.04
N GLY A 399 3.59 -8.16 43.22
CA GLY A 399 3.94 -8.77 44.50
C GLY A 399 5.43 -8.65 44.87
N SER A 400 6.24 -8.13 43.93
CA SER A 400 7.70 -7.97 44.08
C SER A 400 8.12 -6.50 44.40
N THR A 401 7.14 -5.59 44.45
CA THR A 401 7.29 -4.18 44.84
C THR A 401 6.62 -3.97 46.18
#